data_df6c3a737e9017029b02dc4e83bc8f58
#
_entry.id   df6c3a737e9017029b02dc4e83bc8f58
#
_cell.length_a   1.000
_cell.length_b   1.000
_cell.length_c   1.000
_cell.angle_alpha   90.00
_cell.angle_beta   90.00
_cell.angle_gamma   90.00
#
_symmetry.space_group_name_H-M   'P 1'
#
loop_
_entity.id
_entity.type
_entity.pdbx_description
1 polymer ?
#
loop_
_entity_poly.entity_id
_entity_poly.type
_entity_poly.pdbx_seq_one_letter_code
_entity_poly.pdbx_strand_id
1 'polypeptide(L)' 'MFDYGAITMRVPNEFSEYIVAFEYTEGTIIAHEIVHLKNLIYQDKGIELDRFNDEPEAYLTGWLFKQIDKFLNK' A
#
# COMPACT_ATOMS: atom_id res chain seq x y z
N MET A 1 6.46 -12.10 11.72
CA MET A 1 7.26 -10.94 12.19
C MET A 1 7.02 -9.76 11.25
N PHE A 2 6.75 -8.59 11.81
CA PHE A 2 6.57 -7.38 11.01
C PHE A 2 7.92 -6.83 10.57
N ASP A 3 8.05 -6.53 9.28
CA ASP A 3 9.20 -5.82 8.76
C ASP A 3 8.97 -4.33 8.96
N TYR A 4 9.91 -3.62 9.57
CA TYR A 4 9.85 -2.18 9.78
C TYR A 4 8.59 -1.74 10.57
N GLY A 5 8.04 -2.60 11.41
CA GLY A 5 6.87 -2.29 12.24
C GLY A 5 5.53 -2.46 11.56
N ALA A 6 5.50 -3.05 10.36
CA ALA A 6 4.28 -3.33 9.64
C ALA A 6 4.52 -4.40 8.58
N ILE A 7 3.45 -4.91 8.01
CA ILE A 7 3.53 -5.90 6.93
C ILE A 7 2.40 -5.64 5.92
N THR A 8 2.73 -5.80 4.65
CA THR A 8 1.77 -5.76 3.54
C THR A 8 1.89 -7.07 2.76
N MET A 9 0.76 -7.72 2.49
CA MET A 9 0.77 -8.98 1.76
C MET A 9 -0.55 -9.20 1.02
N ARG A 10 -0.52 -10.07 -0.01
CA ARG A 10 -1.74 -10.54 -0.63
C ARG A 10 -2.47 -11.50 0.29
N VAL A 11 -3.81 -11.49 0.21
CA VAL A 11 -4.59 -12.56 0.81
C VAL A 11 -4.38 -13.81 -0.06
N PRO A 12 -3.96 -14.94 0.52
CA PRO A 12 -3.75 -16.16 -0.28
C PRO A 12 -4.99 -16.54 -1.06
N ASN A 13 -4.81 -16.87 -2.35
CA ASN A 13 -5.86 -17.30 -3.28
C ASN A 13 -6.89 -16.21 -3.62
N GLU A 14 -6.61 -14.95 -3.31
CA GLU A 14 -7.47 -13.82 -3.67
C GLU A 14 -6.65 -12.78 -4.42
N PHE A 15 -7.10 -12.39 -5.62
CA PHE A 15 -6.33 -11.50 -6.49
C PHE A 15 -6.52 -10.02 -6.20
N SER A 16 -7.59 -9.65 -5.50
CA SER A 16 -7.90 -8.24 -5.28
C SER A 16 -7.97 -7.87 -3.81
N GLU A 17 -7.46 -8.74 -2.96
CA GLU A 17 -7.49 -8.50 -1.52
C GLU A 17 -6.08 -8.46 -0.96
N TYR A 18 -5.84 -7.51 -0.06
CA TYR A 18 -4.55 -7.28 0.55
C TYR A 18 -4.72 -7.07 2.05
N ILE A 19 -3.71 -7.50 2.79
CA ILE A 19 -3.65 -7.28 4.23
C ILE A 19 -2.54 -6.29 4.51
N VAL A 20 -2.86 -5.22 5.24
CA VAL A 20 -1.86 -4.29 5.77
C VAL A 20 -2.05 -4.28 7.27
N ALA A 21 -1.04 -4.72 7.99
CA ALA A 21 -1.08 -4.79 9.45
C ALA A 21 0.05 -3.94 10.02
N PHE A 22 -0.25 -3.19 11.07
CA PHE A 22 0.69 -2.27 11.68
C PHE A 22 0.97 -2.65 13.12
N GLU A 23 2.24 -2.74 13.47
CA GLU A 23 2.69 -2.79 14.85
C GLU A 23 2.80 -1.38 15.43
N TYR A 24 3.23 -0.44 14.58
CA TYR A 24 3.31 0.99 14.90
C TYR A 24 2.63 1.79 13.79
N THR A 25 2.01 2.91 14.14
CA THR A 25 1.22 3.71 13.20
C THR A 25 1.84 5.07 12.88
N GLU A 26 3.16 5.16 12.91
CA GLU A 26 3.87 6.37 12.51
C GLU A 26 3.74 6.60 11.01
N GLY A 27 3.72 7.88 10.60
CA GLY A 27 3.55 8.25 9.20
C GLY A 27 4.61 7.67 8.27
N THR A 28 5.85 7.55 8.74
CA THR A 28 6.93 6.95 7.95
C THR A 28 6.67 5.47 7.67
N ILE A 29 6.12 4.76 8.64
CA ILE A 29 5.79 3.35 8.50
C ILE A 29 4.61 3.18 7.55
N ILE A 30 3.59 4.04 7.67
CA ILE A 30 2.45 4.02 6.77
C ILE A 30 2.90 4.26 5.33
N ALA A 31 3.76 5.24 5.10
CA ALA A 31 4.28 5.53 3.77
C ALA A 31 5.07 4.36 3.20
N HIS A 32 5.88 3.70 4.03
CA HIS A 32 6.65 2.52 3.64
C HIS A 32 5.71 1.41 3.15
N GLU A 33 4.65 1.12 3.91
CA GLU A 33 3.72 0.04 3.54
C GLU A 33 2.89 0.41 2.32
N ILE A 34 2.58 1.69 2.10
CA ILE A 34 1.85 2.13 0.91
C ILE A 34 2.66 1.82 -0.35
N VAL A 35 3.98 1.97 -0.32
CA VAL A 35 4.82 1.61 -1.46
C VAL A 35 4.68 0.12 -1.79
N HIS A 36 4.73 -0.74 -0.78
CA HIS A 36 4.53 -2.18 -0.98
C HIS A 36 3.15 -2.50 -1.53
N LEU A 37 2.11 -1.91 -0.93
CA LEU A 37 0.73 -2.14 -1.34
C LEU A 37 0.50 -1.69 -2.78
N LYS A 38 0.98 -0.51 -3.14
CA LYS A 38 0.88 0.02 -4.50
C LYS A 38 1.57 -0.92 -5.49
N ASN A 39 2.76 -1.40 -5.15
CA ASN A 39 3.51 -2.30 -6.02
C ASN A 39 2.77 -3.63 -6.24
N LEU A 40 2.15 -4.17 -5.19
CA LEU A 40 1.34 -5.39 -5.31
C LEU A 40 0.14 -5.15 -6.23
N ILE A 41 -0.55 -4.03 -6.07
CA ILE A 41 -1.70 -3.69 -6.91
C ILE A 41 -1.27 -3.56 -8.36
N TYR A 42 -0.17 -2.86 -8.64
CA TYR A 42 0.35 -2.70 -9.99
C TYR A 42 0.72 -4.04 -10.61
N GLN A 43 1.39 -4.90 -9.84
CA GLN A 43 1.76 -6.22 -10.30
C GLN A 43 0.54 -7.06 -10.66
N ASP A 44 -0.47 -7.05 -9.80
CA ASP A 44 -1.68 -7.85 -10.00
C ASP A 44 -2.53 -7.35 -11.16
N LYS A 45 -2.49 -6.05 -11.45
CA LYS A 45 -3.22 -5.47 -12.57
C LYS A 45 -2.39 -5.41 -13.85
N GLY A 46 -1.14 -5.85 -13.81
CA GLY A 46 -0.26 -5.81 -14.98
C GLY A 46 0.13 -4.40 -15.39
N ILE A 47 0.13 -3.46 -14.45
CA ILE A 47 0.49 -2.06 -14.71
C ILE A 47 1.98 -1.88 -14.44
N GLU A 48 2.70 -1.33 -15.41
CA GLU A 48 4.10 -0.97 -15.24
C GLU A 48 4.23 0.46 -14.73
N LEU A 49 5.26 0.69 -13.92
CA LEU A 49 5.59 2.03 -13.46
C LEU A 49 6.14 2.84 -14.62
N ASP A 50 5.58 4.02 -14.85
CA ASP A 50 6.02 4.94 -15.90
C ASP A 50 6.68 6.15 -15.26
N ARG A 51 7.99 6.26 -15.42
CA ARG A 51 8.77 7.36 -14.84
C ARG A 51 8.47 8.72 -15.46
N PHE A 52 7.90 8.72 -16.66
CA PHE A 52 7.57 9.95 -17.36
C PHE A 52 6.12 10.38 -17.14
N ASN A 53 5.30 9.49 -16.63
CA ASN A 53 3.91 9.77 -16.31
C ASN A 53 3.52 9.03 -15.05
N ASP A 54 3.88 9.60 -13.92
CA ASP A 54 3.65 8.99 -12.61
C ASP A 54 2.40 9.52 -11.91
N GLU A 55 1.57 10.31 -12.60
CA GLU A 55 0.34 10.84 -12.00
C GLU A 55 -0.62 9.74 -11.52
N PRO A 56 -0.89 8.67 -12.28
CA PRO A 56 -1.75 7.59 -11.78
C PRO A 56 -1.20 6.95 -10.50
N GLU A 57 0.11 6.76 -10.43
CA GLU A 57 0.77 6.21 -9.23
C GLU A 57 0.63 7.18 -8.06
N ALA A 58 0.82 8.48 -8.29
CA ALA A 58 0.70 9.50 -7.26
C ALA A 58 -0.73 9.55 -6.70
N TYR A 59 -1.74 9.51 -7.56
CA TYR A 59 -3.14 9.49 -7.13
C TYR A 59 -3.46 8.25 -6.31
N LEU A 60 -3.01 7.08 -6.74
CA LEU A 60 -3.22 5.84 -6.00
C LEU A 60 -2.56 5.90 -4.63
N THR A 61 -1.32 6.38 -4.58
CA THR A 61 -0.57 6.51 -3.32
C THR A 61 -1.32 7.42 -2.35
N GLY A 62 -1.79 8.57 -2.81
CA GLY A 62 -2.55 9.51 -1.98
C GLY A 62 -3.87 8.91 -1.51
N TRP A 63 -4.57 8.21 -2.37
CA TRP A 63 -5.82 7.55 -2.03
C TRP A 63 -5.60 6.47 -0.97
N LEU A 64 -4.57 5.64 -1.13
CA LEU A 64 -4.24 4.59 -0.17
C LEU A 64 -3.91 5.20 1.20
N PHE A 65 -3.13 6.27 1.23
CA PHE A 65 -2.81 6.95 2.47
C PHE A 65 -4.07 7.46 3.17
N LYS A 66 -4.98 8.06 2.40
CA LYS A 66 -6.23 8.57 2.94
C LYS A 66 -7.08 7.45 3.55
N GLN A 67 -7.18 6.29 2.89
CA GLN A 67 -7.96 5.18 3.40
C GLN A 67 -7.36 4.61 4.68
N ILE A 68 -6.05 4.45 4.72
CA ILE A 68 -5.36 3.94 5.91
C ILE A 68 -5.52 4.94 7.07
N ASP A 69 -5.32 6.22 6.80
CA ASP A 69 -5.46 7.26 7.81
C ASP A 69 -6.86 7.28 8.41
N LYS A 70 -7.89 7.19 7.57
CA LYS A 70 -9.28 7.12 8.04
C LYS A 70 -9.52 5.90 8.93
N PHE A 71 -8.96 4.76 8.55
CA PHE A 71 -9.11 3.53 9.33
C PHE A 71 -8.44 3.65 10.70
N LEU A 72 -7.22 4.19 10.75
CA LEU A 72 -6.45 4.28 11.98
C LEU A 72 -6.98 5.36 12.93
N ASN A 73 -7.67 6.36 12.41
CA ASN A 73 -8.17 7.48 13.20
C ASN A 73 -9.70 7.48 13.36
N LYS A 74 -10.26 6.30 13.42
CA LYS A 74 -11.69 6.16 13.71
C LYS A 74 -12.03 6.59 15.11
#